data_dfd9cc4e4857e8375d543c5066e27b2b
#
_entry.id   dfd9cc4e4857e8375d543c5066e27b2b
#
_cell.length_a   1.000
_cell.length_b   1.000
_cell.length_c   1.000
_cell.angle_alpha   90.00
_cell.angle_beta   90.00
_cell.angle_gamma   90.00
#
_symmetry.space_group_name_H-M   'P 1'
#
loop_
_entity.id
_entity.type
_entity.pdbx_description
1 polymer ?
#
loop_
_entity_poly.entity_id
_entity_poly.type
_entity_poly.pdbx_seq_one_letter_code
_entity_poly.pdbx_strand_id
1 'polypeptide(L)'
;MCKISALVLEDDVDGSEVSTDLGSDAQGSLERQAGDRSQPAPPQACENLVIFEWDDTLFPTTWLGEQGLLDEDCVITPAQDAQLEALADLAAVTLETAKRRGGVAIVTNAEQGWVEMSCEEAMPSLQPHLAGVRVISASSRHKRRCPSAPTAWKCLAFAELVAEFYGSSGQSDATPRRNIISVGDSEHEMKALKRVATTTACLAKCLKFCPRPSLEQLAGQHRELARFADDVVDHEGDLDCEVGGADGRGSAPRPERPQHSPA
;
A
#
# COMPACT_ATOMS: atom_id res chain seq x y z
N MET A 1 -2.91 -24.91 19.40
CA MET A 1 -2.38 -25.63 18.23
C MET A 1 -2.35 -24.62 17.10
N CYS A 2 -1.18 -24.18 16.74
CA CYS A 2 -0.96 -23.17 15.72
C CYS A 2 -1.25 -23.75 14.32
N LYS A 3 -2.03 -23.07 13.49
CA LYS A 3 -2.43 -23.55 12.16
C LYS A 3 -1.72 -22.83 11.00
N ILE A 4 -0.61 -22.17 11.30
CA ILE A 4 0.03 -21.20 10.37
C ILE A 4 0.76 -21.87 9.19
N SER A 5 1.11 -23.17 9.23
CA SER A 5 2.10 -23.75 8.31
C SER A 5 1.65 -24.00 6.86
N ALA A 6 0.43 -23.69 6.47
CA ALA A 6 -0.09 -24.13 5.16
C ALA A 6 -0.23 -23.06 4.07
N LEU A 7 0.02 -21.77 4.33
CA LEU A 7 -0.43 -20.71 3.45
C LEU A 7 0.65 -19.72 2.93
N VAL A 8 1.92 -19.92 3.28
CA VAL A 8 3.02 -19.08 2.76
C VAL A 8 3.42 -19.57 1.38
N LEU A 9 3.20 -18.77 0.37
CA LEU A 9 3.68 -19.01 -1.00
C LEU A 9 5.09 -18.42 -1.13
N GLU A 10 6.06 -19.27 -1.46
CA GLU A 10 7.41 -18.84 -1.81
C GLU A 10 7.38 -17.94 -3.05
N ASP A 11 7.97 -16.75 -2.93
CA ASP A 11 8.19 -15.83 -4.05
C ASP A 11 9.36 -16.32 -4.88
N ASP A 12 9.08 -17.05 -5.97
CA ASP A 12 10.08 -17.35 -6.99
C ASP A 12 10.02 -16.37 -8.16
N VAL A 13 11.16 -15.77 -8.38
CA VAL A 13 11.60 -14.86 -9.44
C VAL A 13 11.33 -15.47 -10.82
N ASP A 14 10.69 -14.73 -11.75
CA ASP A 14 11.35 -14.50 -13.04
C ASP A 14 10.64 -13.44 -13.89
N GLY A 15 11.47 -12.64 -14.56
CA GLY A 15 11.06 -11.59 -15.45
C GLY A 15 10.70 -12.09 -16.84
N SER A 16 9.64 -11.56 -17.38
CA SER A 16 9.52 -11.41 -18.84
C SER A 16 8.75 -10.13 -19.15
N GLU A 17 9.46 -9.24 -19.79
CA GLU A 17 8.93 -8.01 -20.38
C GLU A 17 8.01 -8.33 -21.56
N VAL A 18 6.80 -7.77 -21.55
CA VAL A 18 5.98 -7.67 -22.75
C VAL A 18 5.80 -6.19 -23.06
N SER A 19 6.55 -5.71 -24.04
CA SER A 19 6.35 -4.43 -24.70
C SER A 19 5.10 -4.47 -25.55
N THR A 20 4.21 -3.49 -25.39
CA THR A 20 3.29 -3.09 -26.46
C THR A 20 3.27 -1.57 -26.57
N ASP A 21 3.85 -1.14 -27.66
CA ASP A 21 3.85 0.20 -28.25
C ASP A 21 2.44 0.54 -28.79
N LEU A 22 1.93 1.72 -28.48
CA LEU A 22 0.89 2.39 -29.28
C LEU A 22 1.02 3.90 -29.10
N GLY A 23 1.52 4.54 -30.13
CA GLY A 23 1.53 5.99 -30.31
C GLY A 23 0.21 6.54 -30.77
N SER A 24 -0.03 7.81 -30.55
CA SER A 24 -0.24 8.84 -31.58
C SER A 24 -0.82 10.13 -31.02
N ASP A 25 -0.22 11.17 -31.47
CA ASP A 25 -0.48 12.60 -31.63
C ASP A 25 -1.90 13.16 -31.47
N ALA A 26 -1.97 14.33 -30.82
CA ALA A 26 -2.76 15.47 -31.30
C ALA A 26 -2.34 16.78 -30.62
N GLN A 27 -1.92 17.73 -31.46
CA GLN A 27 -1.68 19.15 -31.18
C GLN A 27 -2.98 19.92 -30.95
N GLY A 28 -2.95 20.91 -30.08
CA GLY A 28 -4.05 21.86 -29.93
C GLY A 28 -3.63 23.14 -29.17
N SER A 29 -3.69 24.23 -29.84
CA SER A 29 -3.17 25.59 -29.69
C SER A 29 -3.42 26.31 -28.36
N LEU A 30 -2.44 27.22 -28.08
CA LEU A 30 -2.44 28.25 -27.05
C LEU A 30 -3.50 29.36 -27.29
N GLU A 31 -4.19 29.76 -26.23
CA GLU A 31 -4.61 31.14 -26.05
C GLU A 31 -4.34 31.61 -24.62
N ARG A 32 -3.57 32.69 -24.52
CA ARG A 32 -3.27 33.38 -23.25
C ARG A 32 -4.41 34.36 -22.97
N GLN A 33 -5.01 34.29 -21.79
CA GLN A 33 -5.73 35.40 -21.21
C GLN A 33 -5.14 35.74 -19.83
N ALA A 34 -4.92 37.06 -19.69
CA ALA A 34 -4.29 37.66 -18.53
C ALA A 34 -5.31 37.91 -17.40
N GLY A 35 -4.87 37.64 -16.18
CA GLY A 35 -5.15 38.44 -15.00
C GLY A 35 -6.55 38.41 -14.39
N ASP A 36 -6.75 37.50 -13.43
CA ASP A 36 -7.63 37.80 -12.30
C ASP A 36 -6.98 37.26 -11.02
N ARG A 37 -6.80 38.11 -10.01
CA ARG A 37 -6.33 37.75 -8.68
C ARG A 37 -7.50 37.12 -7.92
N SER A 38 -7.80 35.87 -8.23
CA SER A 38 -8.79 35.11 -7.50
C SER A 38 -8.18 34.67 -6.16
N GLN A 39 -8.96 34.83 -5.11
CA GLN A 39 -8.69 34.24 -3.79
C GLN A 39 -8.35 32.76 -3.95
N PRO A 40 -7.45 32.18 -3.11
CA PRO A 40 -7.17 30.76 -3.16
C PRO A 40 -8.49 29.99 -3.02
N ALA A 41 -8.78 29.14 -3.98
CA ALA A 41 -9.96 28.28 -3.94
C ALA A 41 -9.94 27.48 -2.62
N PRO A 42 -11.10 27.24 -1.98
CA PRO A 42 -11.15 26.40 -0.81
C PRO A 42 -10.51 25.04 -1.14
N PRO A 43 -9.80 24.42 -0.19
CA PRO A 43 -9.14 23.14 -0.44
C PRO A 43 -10.16 22.16 -1.01
N GLN A 44 -9.90 21.65 -2.20
CA GLN A 44 -10.76 20.65 -2.84
C GLN A 44 -10.83 19.43 -1.93
N ALA A 45 -12.04 18.94 -1.67
CA ALA A 45 -12.24 17.68 -0.95
C ALA A 45 -11.40 16.59 -1.64
N CYS A 46 -10.56 15.90 -0.88
CA CYS A 46 -9.69 14.86 -1.39
C CYS A 46 -10.29 13.50 -1.03
N GLU A 47 -10.50 12.66 -2.03
CA GLU A 47 -10.89 11.27 -1.83
C GLU A 47 -9.62 10.40 -1.80
N ASN A 48 -9.31 9.81 -0.66
CA ASN A 48 -8.13 8.98 -0.47
C ASN A 48 -8.51 7.52 -0.33
N LEU A 49 -7.76 6.67 -1.02
CA LEU A 49 -7.77 5.22 -0.81
C LEU A 49 -6.37 4.77 -0.41
N VAL A 50 -6.23 4.21 0.80
CA VAL A 50 -4.98 3.66 1.31
C VAL A 50 -5.04 2.15 1.21
N ILE A 51 -4.06 1.56 0.53
CA ILE A 51 -3.95 0.12 0.28
C ILE A 51 -2.69 -0.38 0.97
N PHE A 52 -2.85 -1.25 1.95
CA PHE A 52 -1.75 -1.91 2.65
C PHE A 52 -1.49 -3.31 2.09
N GLU A 53 -0.22 -3.71 2.01
CA GLU A 53 0.15 -5.12 2.06
C GLU A 53 -0.03 -5.65 3.48
N TRP A 54 -0.13 -6.97 3.62
CA TRP A 54 -0.19 -7.63 4.92
C TRP A 54 1.19 -8.10 5.38
N ASP A 55 1.77 -9.02 4.61
CA ASP A 55 3.02 -9.67 4.94
C ASP A 55 4.18 -8.66 4.91
N ASP A 56 5.03 -8.69 5.94
CA ASP A 56 6.18 -7.79 6.13
C ASP A 56 5.84 -6.27 6.05
N THR A 57 4.56 -5.96 6.14
CA THR A 57 4.06 -4.58 6.17
C THR A 57 3.22 -4.29 7.42
N LEU A 58 2.09 -4.95 7.61
CA LEU A 58 1.29 -4.89 8.84
C LEU A 58 1.59 -6.05 9.79
N PHE A 59 2.06 -7.16 9.25
CA PHE A 59 2.31 -8.42 9.93
C PHE A 59 3.74 -8.91 9.67
N PRO A 60 4.52 -9.34 10.68
CA PRO A 60 5.94 -9.64 10.55
C PRO A 60 6.19 -11.08 10.07
N THR A 61 5.69 -11.45 8.88
CA THR A 61 5.71 -12.82 8.36
C THR A 61 7.12 -13.41 8.30
N THR A 62 8.08 -12.67 7.73
CA THR A 62 9.47 -13.13 7.64
C THR A 62 10.09 -13.35 9.00
N TRP A 63 9.89 -12.43 9.95
CA TRP A 63 10.43 -12.59 11.30
C TRP A 63 9.83 -13.81 12.00
N LEU A 64 8.52 -14.02 11.91
CA LEU A 64 7.87 -15.22 12.48
C LEU A 64 8.44 -16.50 11.89
N GLY A 65 8.64 -16.55 10.56
CA GLY A 65 9.27 -17.69 9.90
C GLY A 65 10.70 -17.94 10.36
N GLU A 66 11.52 -16.90 10.50
CA GLU A 66 12.90 -16.99 11.00
C GLU A 66 12.98 -17.45 12.46
N GLN A 67 11.94 -17.20 13.26
CA GLN A 67 11.81 -17.68 14.62
C GLN A 67 11.19 -19.07 14.72
N GLY A 68 10.78 -19.70 13.61
CA GLY A 68 10.06 -20.98 13.59
C GLY A 68 8.66 -20.88 14.22
N LEU A 69 8.05 -19.70 14.23
CA LEU A 69 6.75 -19.45 14.85
C LEU A 69 5.58 -19.63 13.86
N LEU A 70 5.86 -20.00 12.63
CA LEU A 70 4.86 -20.38 11.63
C LEU A 70 4.59 -21.90 11.59
N ASP A 71 5.32 -22.69 12.36
CA ASP A 71 5.18 -24.17 12.43
C ASP A 71 3.99 -24.56 13.32
N GLU A 72 3.36 -25.71 13.02
CA GLU A 72 2.14 -26.19 13.72
C GLU A 72 2.31 -26.38 15.24
N ASP A 73 3.50 -26.76 15.70
CA ASP A 73 3.80 -27.03 17.12
C ASP A 73 4.57 -25.90 17.80
N CYS A 74 4.60 -24.70 17.20
CA CYS A 74 5.33 -23.58 17.76
C CYS A 74 4.69 -23.07 19.05
N VAL A 75 5.54 -22.56 19.94
CA VAL A 75 5.11 -21.91 21.18
C VAL A 75 5.72 -20.51 21.23
N ILE A 76 4.86 -19.50 21.17
CA ILE A 76 5.29 -18.11 21.33
C ILE A 76 5.71 -17.93 22.81
N THR A 77 6.93 -17.50 23.03
CA THR A 77 7.41 -17.18 24.39
C THR A 77 6.81 -15.85 24.88
N PRO A 78 6.70 -15.61 26.21
CA PRO A 78 6.19 -14.34 26.72
C PRO A 78 6.97 -13.09 26.22
N ALA A 79 8.26 -13.26 25.90
CA ALA A 79 9.08 -12.16 25.37
C ALA A 79 8.74 -11.86 23.91
N GLN A 80 8.51 -12.87 23.09
CA GLN A 80 8.06 -12.73 21.70
C GLN A 80 6.64 -12.19 21.63
N ASP A 81 5.75 -12.66 22.50
CA ASP A 81 4.38 -12.17 22.63
C ASP A 81 4.36 -10.66 22.94
N ALA A 82 5.14 -10.20 23.92
CA ALA A 82 5.26 -8.78 24.22
C ALA A 82 5.82 -7.94 23.06
N GLN A 83 6.71 -8.51 22.22
CA GLN A 83 7.24 -7.85 21.04
C GLN A 83 6.18 -7.74 19.93
N LEU A 84 5.40 -8.80 19.72
CA LEU A 84 4.31 -8.82 18.75
C LEU A 84 3.19 -7.86 19.15
N GLU A 85 2.84 -7.80 20.44
CA GLU A 85 1.85 -6.86 20.97
C GLU A 85 2.29 -5.41 20.76
N ALA A 86 3.56 -5.08 21.04
CA ALA A 86 4.09 -3.75 20.78
C ALA A 86 4.07 -3.36 19.30
N LEU A 87 4.27 -4.31 18.39
CA LEU A 87 4.11 -4.09 16.96
C LEU A 87 2.65 -3.93 16.57
N ALA A 88 1.75 -4.73 17.14
CA ALA A 88 0.31 -4.65 16.90
C ALA A 88 -0.25 -3.27 17.26
N ASP A 89 0.19 -2.69 18.38
CA ASP A 89 -0.18 -1.31 18.77
C ASP A 89 0.24 -0.29 17.70
N LEU A 90 1.44 -0.41 17.14
CA LEU A 90 1.93 0.50 16.11
C LEU A 90 1.19 0.32 14.78
N ALA A 91 0.92 -0.91 14.38
CA ALA A 91 0.13 -1.22 13.20
C ALA A 91 -1.31 -0.70 13.35
N ALA A 92 -1.90 -0.84 14.55
CA ALA A 92 -3.21 -0.28 14.87
C ALA A 92 -3.24 1.26 14.72
N VAL A 93 -2.23 1.96 15.26
CA VAL A 93 -2.10 3.42 15.08
C VAL A 93 -2.01 3.78 13.60
N THR A 94 -1.26 3.01 12.81
CA THR A 94 -1.13 3.22 11.36
C THR A 94 -2.47 3.06 10.66
N LEU A 95 -3.20 1.97 10.92
CA LEU A 95 -4.53 1.71 10.33
C LEU A 95 -5.55 2.79 10.71
N GLU A 96 -5.61 3.16 11.99
CA GLU A 96 -6.54 4.19 12.46
C GLU A 96 -6.20 5.57 11.89
N THR A 97 -4.91 5.87 11.70
CA THR A 97 -4.49 7.11 11.03
C THR A 97 -4.93 7.13 9.56
N ALA A 98 -4.76 6.03 8.85
CA ALA A 98 -5.23 5.91 7.47
C ALA A 98 -6.77 6.01 7.36
N LYS A 99 -7.52 5.33 8.24
CA LYS A 99 -8.99 5.39 8.29
C LYS A 99 -9.54 6.80 8.50
N ARG A 100 -8.86 7.64 9.27
CA ARG A 100 -9.26 9.04 9.46
C ARG A 100 -9.12 9.89 8.19
N ARG A 101 -8.28 9.45 7.26
CA ARG A 101 -7.96 10.20 6.03
C ARG A 101 -8.68 9.67 4.78
N GLY A 102 -9.26 8.47 4.83
CA GLY A 102 -9.96 7.90 3.69
C GLY A 102 -10.37 6.44 3.83
N GLY A 103 -10.69 5.81 2.72
CA GLY A 103 -10.93 4.37 2.66
C GLY A 103 -9.65 3.59 2.87
N VAL A 104 -9.73 2.45 3.55
CA VAL A 104 -8.61 1.56 3.80
C VAL A 104 -8.91 0.16 3.32
N ALA A 105 -7.96 -0.46 2.64
CA ALA A 105 -8.02 -1.86 2.24
C ALA A 105 -6.67 -2.55 2.48
N ILE A 106 -6.71 -3.87 2.61
CA ILE A 106 -5.55 -4.75 2.61
C ILE A 106 -5.63 -5.60 1.33
N VAL A 107 -4.55 -5.61 0.56
CA VAL A 107 -4.44 -6.43 -0.65
C VAL A 107 -3.18 -7.27 -0.56
N THR A 108 -3.31 -8.55 -0.26
CA THR A 108 -2.20 -9.49 -0.12
C THR A 108 -2.15 -10.51 -1.25
N ASN A 109 -0.97 -11.04 -1.54
CA ASN A 109 -0.78 -12.20 -2.40
C ASN A 109 -0.96 -13.54 -1.66
N ALA A 110 -1.04 -13.53 -0.33
CA ALA A 110 -1.37 -14.72 0.45
C ALA A 110 -2.78 -15.25 0.13
N GLU A 111 -3.07 -16.47 0.52
CA GLU A 111 -4.38 -17.10 0.29
C GLU A 111 -5.47 -16.46 1.15
N GLN A 112 -6.72 -16.60 0.71
CA GLN A 112 -7.87 -16.10 1.45
C GLN A 112 -7.95 -16.72 2.84
N GLY A 113 -8.18 -15.89 3.86
CA GLY A 113 -8.23 -16.29 5.27
C GLY A 113 -6.90 -16.14 6.00
N TRP A 114 -5.79 -15.92 5.27
CA TRP A 114 -4.47 -15.74 5.88
C TRP A 114 -4.42 -14.53 6.83
N VAL A 115 -4.93 -13.38 6.41
CA VAL A 115 -4.93 -12.15 7.23
C VAL A 115 -5.65 -12.36 8.55
N GLU A 116 -6.85 -12.93 8.50
CA GLU A 116 -7.67 -13.17 9.69
C GLU A 116 -7.02 -14.19 10.64
N MET A 117 -6.55 -15.32 10.08
CA MET A 117 -5.96 -16.40 10.84
C MET A 117 -4.64 -15.98 11.49
N SER A 118 -3.72 -15.40 10.73
CA SER A 118 -2.42 -14.96 11.22
C SER A 118 -2.55 -13.84 12.26
N CYS A 119 -3.49 -12.92 12.08
CA CYS A 119 -3.79 -11.89 13.05
C CYS A 119 -4.32 -12.48 14.37
N GLU A 120 -5.28 -13.43 14.29
CA GLU A 120 -5.85 -14.07 15.47
C GLU A 120 -4.81 -14.84 16.29
N GLU A 121 -3.86 -15.48 15.60
CA GLU A 121 -2.86 -16.33 16.26
C GLU A 121 -1.66 -15.57 16.84
N ALA A 122 -1.17 -14.53 16.16
CA ALA A 122 0.07 -13.88 16.54
C ALA A 122 -0.08 -12.42 16.97
N MET A 123 -1.14 -11.72 16.56
CA MET A 123 -1.37 -10.31 16.88
C MET A 123 -2.86 -10.03 17.17
N PRO A 124 -3.49 -10.74 18.13
CA PRO A 124 -4.95 -10.69 18.36
C PRO A 124 -5.46 -9.29 18.75
N SER A 125 -4.63 -8.45 19.35
CA SER A 125 -4.98 -7.05 19.68
C SER A 125 -5.15 -6.17 18.44
N LEU A 126 -4.59 -6.54 17.29
CA LEU A 126 -4.79 -5.83 16.03
C LEU A 126 -6.16 -6.14 15.39
N GLN A 127 -6.78 -7.28 15.71
CA GLN A 127 -8.02 -7.73 15.08
C GLN A 127 -9.18 -6.73 15.14
N PRO A 128 -9.46 -6.03 16.25
CA PRO A 128 -10.51 -5.01 16.30
C PRO A 128 -10.27 -3.86 15.30
N HIS A 129 -9.01 -3.56 14.99
CA HIS A 129 -8.60 -2.50 14.06
C HIS A 129 -8.74 -2.91 12.60
N LEU A 130 -8.96 -4.19 12.29
CA LEU A 130 -9.35 -4.66 10.95
C LEU A 130 -10.84 -4.47 10.68
N ALA A 131 -11.65 -4.10 11.67
CA ALA A 131 -13.06 -3.84 11.47
C ALA A 131 -13.29 -2.71 10.43
N GLY A 132 -14.10 -3.01 9.41
CA GLY A 132 -14.37 -2.08 8.31
C GLY A 132 -13.25 -1.98 7.26
N VAL A 133 -12.13 -2.65 7.44
CA VAL A 133 -11.06 -2.77 6.44
C VAL A 133 -11.41 -3.89 5.47
N ARG A 134 -11.38 -3.58 4.18
CA ARG A 134 -11.61 -4.58 3.14
C ARG A 134 -10.34 -5.39 2.90
N VAL A 135 -10.42 -6.72 3.09
CA VAL A 135 -9.32 -7.64 2.83
C VAL A 135 -9.51 -8.33 1.48
N ILE A 136 -8.48 -8.34 0.64
CA ILE A 136 -8.48 -8.95 -0.69
C ILE A 136 -7.26 -9.86 -0.83
N SER A 137 -7.49 -11.16 -1.01
CA SER A 137 -6.45 -12.07 -1.49
C SER A 137 -6.37 -11.98 -3.02
N ALA A 138 -5.32 -11.37 -3.52
CA ALA A 138 -5.10 -11.23 -4.96
C ALA A 138 -4.83 -12.58 -5.63
N SER A 139 -4.09 -13.48 -4.97
CA SER A 139 -3.83 -14.83 -5.47
C SER A 139 -5.12 -15.63 -5.60
N SER A 140 -5.93 -15.72 -4.54
CA SER A 140 -7.17 -16.52 -4.53
C SER A 140 -8.16 -16.04 -5.60
N ARG A 141 -8.16 -14.74 -5.91
CA ARG A 141 -9.03 -14.18 -6.96
C ARG A 141 -8.53 -14.44 -8.37
N HIS A 142 -7.20 -14.30 -8.59
CA HIS A 142 -6.65 -14.17 -9.95
C HIS A 142 -5.72 -15.29 -10.38
N LYS A 143 -5.24 -16.17 -9.47
CA LYS A 143 -4.31 -17.27 -9.77
C LYS A 143 -4.81 -18.20 -10.90
N ARG A 144 -6.13 -18.46 -10.95
CA ARG A 144 -6.72 -19.29 -12.03
C ARG A 144 -6.61 -18.63 -13.40
N ARG A 145 -6.70 -17.29 -13.45
CA ARG A 145 -6.65 -16.50 -14.68
C ARG A 145 -5.23 -16.24 -15.14
N CYS A 146 -4.32 -16.02 -14.20
CA CYS A 146 -2.92 -15.69 -14.44
C CYS A 146 -2.04 -16.59 -13.55
N PRO A 147 -1.79 -17.87 -13.90
CA PRO A 147 -0.93 -18.74 -13.11
C PRO A 147 0.47 -18.15 -12.96
N SER A 148 1.06 -18.25 -11.75
CA SER A 148 2.44 -17.82 -11.45
C SER A 148 2.77 -16.36 -11.82
N ALA A 149 1.82 -15.44 -11.61
CA ALA A 149 2.00 -14.02 -11.94
C ALA A 149 1.61 -13.09 -10.77
N PRO A 150 2.36 -13.08 -9.65
CA PRO A 150 2.03 -12.30 -8.44
C PRO A 150 1.78 -10.81 -8.71
N THR A 151 2.62 -10.18 -9.53
CA THR A 151 2.41 -8.78 -9.95
C THR A 151 1.08 -8.59 -10.69
N ALA A 152 0.71 -9.52 -11.57
CA ALA A 152 -0.56 -9.42 -12.30
C ALA A 152 -1.76 -9.57 -11.37
N TRP A 153 -1.68 -10.43 -10.36
CA TRP A 153 -2.73 -10.57 -9.35
C TRP A 153 -2.97 -9.26 -8.60
N LYS A 154 -1.89 -8.64 -8.11
CA LYS A 154 -1.95 -7.33 -7.46
C LYS A 154 -2.51 -6.25 -8.38
N CYS A 155 -2.05 -6.19 -9.64
CA CYS A 155 -2.58 -5.22 -10.61
C CYS A 155 -4.10 -5.37 -10.82
N LEU A 156 -4.59 -6.60 -10.95
CA LEU A 156 -6.02 -6.86 -11.12
C LEU A 156 -6.81 -6.52 -9.86
N ALA A 157 -6.31 -6.91 -8.68
CA ALA A 157 -6.96 -6.61 -7.41
C ALA A 157 -7.02 -5.09 -7.14
N PHE A 158 -5.95 -4.35 -7.42
CA PHE A 158 -5.94 -2.89 -7.31
C PHE A 158 -6.93 -2.24 -8.27
N ALA A 159 -6.97 -2.70 -9.52
CA ALA A 159 -7.89 -2.15 -10.53
C ALA A 159 -9.37 -2.36 -10.12
N GLU A 160 -9.72 -3.54 -9.63
CA GLU A 160 -11.06 -3.85 -9.13
C GLU A 160 -11.42 -2.99 -7.91
N LEU A 161 -10.51 -2.90 -6.93
CA LEU A 161 -10.71 -2.11 -5.72
C LEU A 161 -10.89 -0.62 -6.03
N VAL A 162 -10.05 -0.06 -6.89
CA VAL A 162 -10.10 1.36 -7.27
C VAL A 162 -11.36 1.67 -8.07
N ALA A 163 -11.75 0.79 -8.99
CA ALA A 163 -12.99 0.94 -9.75
C ALA A 163 -14.24 0.90 -8.84
N GLU A 164 -14.23 0.05 -7.83
CA GLU A 164 -15.32 -0.04 -6.86
C GLU A 164 -15.35 1.18 -5.93
N PHE A 165 -14.19 1.62 -5.43
CA PHE A 165 -14.10 2.75 -4.51
C PHE A 165 -14.49 4.07 -5.16
N TYR A 166 -13.98 4.35 -6.36
CA TYR A 166 -14.23 5.62 -7.06
C TYR A 166 -15.37 5.56 -8.09
N GLY A 167 -15.74 4.37 -8.55
CA GLY A 167 -16.78 4.21 -9.58
C GLY A 167 -18.19 4.55 -9.11
N SER A 168 -18.42 4.63 -7.80
CA SER A 168 -19.69 5.01 -7.20
C SER A 168 -19.86 6.53 -7.04
N SER A 169 -18.82 7.30 -7.28
CA SER A 169 -18.85 8.76 -7.18
C SER A 169 -19.51 9.33 -8.43
N GLY A 170 -20.76 9.79 -8.30
CA GLY A 170 -21.52 10.43 -9.38
C GLY A 170 -20.75 11.62 -9.96
N GLN A 171 -20.97 11.92 -11.24
CA GLN A 171 -20.43 13.09 -11.94
C GLN A 171 -20.84 14.39 -11.22
N SER A 172 -19.97 14.90 -10.37
CA SER A 172 -20.03 16.26 -9.86
C SER A 172 -19.14 17.12 -10.78
N ASP A 173 -19.58 18.32 -11.13
CA ASP A 173 -18.83 19.26 -11.96
C ASP A 173 -17.47 19.68 -11.35
N ALA A 174 -17.27 19.45 -10.06
CA ALA A 174 -15.99 19.54 -9.37
C ALA A 174 -15.52 18.13 -9.00
N THR A 175 -14.68 17.52 -9.84
CA THR A 175 -14.04 16.23 -9.50
C THR A 175 -13.08 16.43 -8.32
N PRO A 176 -13.32 15.80 -7.16
CA PRO A 176 -12.37 15.87 -6.05
C PRO A 176 -11.03 15.28 -6.46
N ARG A 177 -9.95 15.81 -5.90
CA ARG A 177 -8.63 15.22 -6.09
C ARG A 177 -8.62 13.81 -5.49
N ARG A 178 -8.21 12.81 -6.25
CA ARG A 178 -8.18 11.41 -5.84
C ARG A 178 -6.76 10.93 -5.63
N ASN A 179 -6.48 10.37 -4.46
CA ASN A 179 -5.20 9.77 -4.13
C ASN A 179 -5.35 8.25 -3.95
N ILE A 180 -4.48 7.50 -4.59
CA ILE A 180 -4.26 6.09 -4.25
C ILE A 180 -2.91 6.02 -3.57
N ILE A 181 -2.89 5.60 -2.30
CA ILE A 181 -1.70 5.49 -1.46
C ILE A 181 -1.46 4.00 -1.24
N SER A 182 -0.33 3.48 -1.66
CA SER A 182 0.05 2.09 -1.46
C SER A 182 1.20 2.00 -0.49
N VAL A 183 1.07 1.16 0.53
CA VAL A 183 2.08 0.85 1.54
C VAL A 183 2.40 -0.63 1.44
N GLY A 184 3.66 -0.98 1.16
CA GLY A 184 4.10 -2.37 0.99
C GLY A 184 5.61 -2.48 0.92
N ASP A 185 6.13 -3.69 1.07
CA ASP A 185 7.56 -3.98 1.10
C ASP A 185 8.12 -4.42 -0.27
N SER A 186 7.25 -4.80 -1.21
CA SER A 186 7.65 -5.37 -2.49
C SER A 186 7.43 -4.44 -3.69
N GLU A 187 8.02 -4.82 -4.83
CA GLU A 187 7.79 -4.11 -6.10
C GLU A 187 6.40 -4.38 -6.70
N HIS A 188 5.70 -5.42 -6.23
CA HIS A 188 4.40 -5.81 -6.77
C HIS A 188 3.35 -4.71 -6.51
N GLU A 189 3.33 -4.15 -5.30
CA GLU A 189 2.44 -3.06 -4.90
C GLU A 189 2.74 -1.80 -5.70
N MET A 190 4.03 -1.44 -5.84
CA MET A 190 4.46 -0.27 -6.60
C MET A 190 4.05 -0.38 -8.09
N LYS A 191 4.30 -1.54 -8.71
CA LYS A 191 3.91 -1.78 -10.12
C LYS A 191 2.39 -1.75 -10.28
N ALA A 192 1.64 -2.34 -9.34
CA ALA A 192 0.19 -2.33 -9.34
C ALA A 192 -0.36 -0.91 -9.21
N LEU A 193 0.15 -0.13 -8.26
CA LEU A 193 -0.23 1.26 -8.06
C LEU A 193 -0.01 2.10 -9.32
N LYS A 194 1.22 2.09 -9.87
CA LYS A 194 1.58 2.87 -11.06
C LYS A 194 0.68 2.51 -12.25
N ARG A 195 0.41 1.22 -12.44
CA ARG A 195 -0.47 0.76 -13.53
C ARG A 195 -1.91 1.27 -13.38
N VAL A 196 -2.46 1.25 -12.18
CA VAL A 196 -3.85 1.69 -11.95
C VAL A 196 -3.95 3.22 -12.04
N ALA A 197 -2.99 3.95 -11.49
CA ALA A 197 -2.98 5.40 -11.53
C ALA A 197 -2.98 5.96 -12.97
N THR A 198 -2.25 5.30 -13.91
CA THR A 198 -2.24 5.72 -15.33
C THR A 198 -3.62 5.62 -16.00
N THR A 199 -4.54 4.80 -15.47
CA THR A 199 -5.86 4.57 -16.07
C THR A 199 -7.00 5.30 -15.36
N THR A 200 -6.76 5.87 -14.18
CA THR A 200 -7.81 6.39 -13.30
C THR A 200 -7.72 7.89 -13.01
N ALA A 201 -6.74 8.60 -13.57
CA ALA A 201 -6.48 10.02 -13.29
C ALA A 201 -6.36 10.33 -11.77
N CYS A 202 -5.84 9.37 -11.00
CA CYS A 202 -5.56 9.51 -9.58
C CYS A 202 -4.08 9.82 -9.36
N LEU A 203 -3.74 10.53 -8.28
CA LEU A 203 -2.36 10.65 -7.83
C LEU A 203 -1.91 9.34 -7.20
N ALA A 204 -0.74 8.87 -7.63
CA ALA A 204 -0.10 7.66 -7.13
C ALA A 204 0.90 7.99 -6.04
N LYS A 205 0.72 7.46 -4.84
CA LYS A 205 1.63 7.66 -3.71
C LYS A 205 2.12 6.30 -3.20
N CYS A 206 3.37 5.99 -3.49
CA CYS A 206 4.00 4.74 -3.10
C CYS A 206 4.87 4.96 -1.86
N LEU A 207 4.60 4.19 -0.82
CA LEU A 207 5.35 4.15 0.43
C LEU A 207 5.95 2.76 0.57
N LYS A 208 7.22 2.64 0.24
CA LYS A 208 7.91 1.35 0.26
C LYS A 208 8.54 1.10 1.62
N PHE A 209 8.14 0.00 2.25
CA PHE A 209 8.76 -0.55 3.44
C PHE A 209 10.00 -1.39 3.06
N CYS A 210 10.87 -1.61 4.03
CA CYS A 210 12.03 -2.49 3.86
C CYS A 210 11.55 -3.94 3.68
N PRO A 211 12.01 -4.68 2.67
CA PRO A 211 11.68 -6.08 2.51
C PRO A 211 12.32 -6.93 3.61
N ARG A 212 11.60 -7.96 4.08
CA ARG A 212 12.05 -8.86 5.14
C ARG A 212 12.56 -8.13 6.40
N PRO A 213 11.75 -7.27 7.01
CA PRO A 213 12.19 -6.42 8.10
C PRO A 213 12.38 -7.24 9.39
N SER A 214 13.33 -6.82 10.24
CA SER A 214 13.27 -7.21 11.65
C SER A 214 12.07 -6.53 12.33
N LEU A 215 11.64 -7.04 13.50
CA LEU A 215 10.57 -6.38 14.26
C LEU A 215 10.88 -4.91 14.58
N GLU A 216 12.13 -4.60 14.90
CA GLU A 216 12.55 -3.23 15.20
C GLU A 216 12.45 -2.33 13.97
N GLN A 217 12.87 -2.82 12.80
CA GLN A 217 12.74 -2.10 11.53
C GLN A 217 11.28 -1.87 11.20
N LEU A 218 10.43 -2.89 11.29
CA LEU A 218 9.01 -2.77 10.99
C LEU A 218 8.32 -1.80 11.97
N ALA A 219 8.61 -1.90 13.26
CA ALA A 219 8.13 -0.96 14.27
C ALA A 219 8.60 0.48 13.99
N GLY A 220 9.85 0.64 13.55
CA GLY A 220 10.40 1.94 13.14
C GLY A 220 9.65 2.53 11.95
N GLN A 221 9.35 1.72 10.94
CA GLN A 221 8.61 2.14 9.74
C GLN A 221 7.19 2.58 10.07
N HIS A 222 6.48 1.87 10.96
CA HIS A 222 5.16 2.30 11.43
C HIS A 222 5.21 3.65 12.16
N ARG A 223 6.22 3.87 13.03
CA ARG A 223 6.38 5.16 13.72
C ARG A 223 6.64 6.30 12.73
N GLU A 224 7.50 6.07 11.76
CA GLU A 224 7.79 7.07 10.73
C GLU A 224 6.54 7.36 9.89
N LEU A 225 5.84 6.33 9.40
CA LEU A 225 4.62 6.51 8.62
C LEU A 225 3.57 7.30 9.40
N ALA A 226 3.37 7.03 10.69
CA ALA A 226 2.44 7.77 11.54
C ALA A 226 2.80 9.26 11.65
N ARG A 227 4.10 9.64 11.55
CA ARG A 227 4.56 11.03 11.67
C ARG A 227 4.30 11.86 10.43
N PHE A 228 4.41 11.28 9.24
CA PHE A 228 4.27 12.00 7.97
C PHE A 228 3.04 11.61 7.14
N ALA A 229 2.12 10.84 7.71
CA ALA A 229 0.92 10.39 7.00
C ALA A 229 0.09 11.54 6.42
N ASP A 230 -0.02 12.65 7.17
CA ASP A 230 -0.73 13.85 6.72
C ASP A 230 0.01 14.52 5.56
N ASP A 231 1.31 14.64 5.62
CA ASP A 231 2.14 15.21 4.54
C ASP A 231 2.02 14.39 3.26
N VAL A 232 1.95 13.05 3.37
CA VAL A 232 1.71 12.16 2.22
C VAL A 232 0.35 12.43 1.60
N VAL A 233 -0.70 12.48 2.41
CA VAL A 233 -2.07 12.71 1.91
C VAL A 233 -2.19 14.07 1.23
N ASP A 234 -1.60 15.11 1.83
CA ASP A 234 -1.73 16.50 1.38
C ASP A 234 -0.77 16.85 0.23
N HIS A 235 0.24 16.01 -0.04
CA HIS A 235 1.14 16.22 -1.18
C HIS A 235 0.38 16.33 -2.51
N GLU A 236 0.71 17.35 -3.33
CA GLU A 236 -0.06 17.69 -4.55
C GLU A 236 0.35 16.93 -5.81
N GLY A 237 1.30 15.98 -5.72
CA GLY A 237 1.79 15.20 -6.84
C GLY A 237 1.81 13.71 -6.55
N ASP A 238 2.32 12.98 -7.52
CA ASP A 238 2.74 11.60 -7.32
C ASP A 238 3.91 11.56 -6.33
N LEU A 239 3.98 10.51 -5.54
CA LEU A 239 5.00 10.33 -4.52
C LEU A 239 5.55 8.90 -4.57
N ASP A 240 6.87 8.78 -4.55
CA ASP A 240 7.57 7.50 -4.45
C ASP A 240 8.65 7.66 -3.38
N CYS A 241 8.45 7.05 -2.22
CA CYS A 241 9.39 7.18 -1.12
C CYS A 241 9.57 5.88 -0.35
N GLU A 242 10.79 5.65 0.13
CA GLU A 242 11.12 4.59 1.06
C GLU A 242 10.92 5.09 2.49
N VAL A 243 10.22 4.28 3.29
CA VAL A 243 10.00 4.57 4.70
C VAL A 243 11.16 3.99 5.50
N GLY A 244 11.98 4.84 6.09
CA GLY A 244 13.16 4.42 6.88
C GLY A 244 12.77 3.64 8.13
N GLY A 245 13.57 2.61 8.47
CA GLY A 245 13.53 1.95 9.77
C GLY A 245 14.48 2.61 10.77
N ALA A 246 14.66 2.04 11.96
CA ALA A 246 15.33 2.59 13.14
C ALA A 246 16.78 3.12 12.98
N ASP A 247 17.41 2.98 11.82
CA ASP A 247 18.81 3.40 11.58
C ASP A 247 19.01 4.91 11.36
N GLY A 248 17.98 5.73 11.60
CA GLY A 248 18.09 7.20 11.65
C GLY A 248 18.54 7.88 10.34
N ARG A 249 18.54 7.20 9.21
CA ARG A 249 18.89 7.75 7.89
C ARG A 249 17.72 7.72 6.91
N GLY A 250 16.52 7.98 7.41
CA GLY A 250 15.37 8.30 6.56
C GLY A 250 15.56 9.71 6.02
N SER A 251 15.93 9.84 4.75
CA SER A 251 15.81 11.15 4.09
C SER A 251 14.32 11.45 3.94
N ALA A 252 13.91 12.61 4.46
CA ALA A 252 12.60 13.19 4.16
C ALA A 252 12.32 13.10 2.64
N PRO A 253 11.05 12.96 2.22
CA PRO A 253 10.69 12.84 0.81
C PRO A 253 11.37 13.94 0.00
N ARG A 254 12.25 13.56 -0.94
CA ARG A 254 12.80 14.49 -1.92
C ARG A 254 11.75 14.62 -3.04
N PRO A 255 11.16 15.80 -3.22
CA PRO A 255 10.37 16.03 -4.42
C PRO A 255 11.30 15.90 -5.63
N GLU A 256 10.96 15.03 -6.57
CA GLU A 256 11.64 14.98 -7.85
C GLU A 256 11.50 16.34 -8.53
N ARG A 257 12.64 16.94 -8.88
CA ARG A 257 12.64 18.17 -9.68
C ARG A 257 12.05 17.84 -11.05
N PRO A 258 11.14 18.68 -11.58
CA PRO A 258 10.71 18.52 -12.96
C PRO A 258 11.93 18.57 -13.87
N GLN A 259 12.11 17.52 -14.67
CA GLN A 259 13.14 17.47 -15.70
C GLN A 259 12.78 18.49 -16.76
N HIS A 260 13.49 19.61 -16.79
CA HIS A 260 13.48 20.52 -17.91
C HIS A 260 14.15 19.78 -19.10
N SER A 261 13.36 19.43 -20.10
CA SER A 261 13.89 19.06 -21.41
C SER A 261 14.64 20.26 -21.99
N PRO A 262 15.86 20.08 -22.51
CA PRO A 262 16.54 21.13 -23.26
C PRO A 262 15.86 21.33 -24.60
N ALA A 263 15.79 22.58 -25.02
CA ALA A 263 15.26 23.08 -26.29
C ALA A 263 16.03 22.54 -27.50
#